data_da2044c3d05098103ebb4499c6e3549f
#
_entry.id   da2044c3d05098103ebb4499c6e3549f
#
_cell.length_a   1.000
_cell.length_b   1.000
_cell.length_c   1.000
_cell.angle_alpha   90.00
_cell.angle_beta   90.00
_cell.angle_gamma   90.00
#
_symmetry.space_group_name_H-M   'P 1'
#
loop_
_entity.id
_entity.type
_entity.pdbx_description
1 polymer ?
#
loop_
_entity_poly.entity_id
_entity_poly.type
_entity_poly.pdbx_seq_one_letter_code
_entity_poly.pdbx_strand_id
1 'polypeptide(L)'
;MSVVDKILGWLLVVFGAVHTVEGIAHHHTFSANGAWFFGTGVALVAAGFLNVARARKPDVFMRIACVITNAMLVLIPLALMFTMGRGALHSWHLLAITGVIVLELIIAAGR
;
A
#
# COMPACT_ATOMS: atom_id res chain seq x y z
N MET A 1 18.19 5.84 -9.58
CA MET A 1 17.38 5.46 -8.47
C MET A 1 15.91 5.49 -8.75
N SER A 2 15.53 6.29 -9.67
CA SER A 2 14.16 6.34 -10.12
C SER A 2 13.62 4.98 -10.59
N VAL A 3 14.47 4.04 -11.05
CA VAL A 3 14.04 2.71 -11.52
C VAL A 3 13.47 1.88 -10.37
N VAL A 4 14.20 1.77 -9.25
CA VAL A 4 13.73 1.02 -8.08
C VAL A 4 12.47 1.65 -7.51
N ASP A 5 12.46 2.97 -7.40
CA ASP A 5 11.31 3.74 -6.92
C ASP A 5 10.06 3.49 -7.78
N LYS A 6 10.21 3.54 -9.10
CA LYS A 6 9.11 3.24 -10.03
C LYS A 6 8.62 1.80 -9.91
N ILE A 7 9.54 0.85 -9.78
CA ILE A 7 9.18 -0.56 -9.61
C ILE A 7 8.36 -0.75 -8.34
N LEU A 8 8.80 -0.17 -7.22
CA LEU A 8 8.07 -0.26 -5.95
C LEU A 8 6.68 0.37 -6.04
N GLY A 9 6.58 1.54 -6.69
CA GLY A 9 5.29 2.18 -6.91
C GLY A 9 4.33 1.32 -7.73
N TRP A 10 4.82 0.72 -8.82
CA TRP A 10 4.02 -0.19 -9.65
C TRP A 10 3.66 -1.48 -8.90
N LEU A 11 4.53 -1.98 -8.03
CA LEU A 11 4.20 -3.13 -7.17
C LEU A 11 3.02 -2.80 -6.25
N LEU A 12 2.95 -1.60 -5.69
CA LEU A 12 1.80 -1.18 -4.90
C LEU A 12 0.52 -1.16 -5.73
N VAL A 13 0.59 -0.68 -6.97
CA VAL A 13 -0.56 -0.70 -7.88
C VAL A 13 -1.03 -2.14 -8.12
N VAL A 14 -0.11 -3.04 -8.42
CA VAL A 14 -0.44 -4.46 -8.67
C VAL A 14 -1.00 -5.11 -7.41
N PHE A 15 -0.36 -4.93 -6.26
CA PHE A 15 -0.85 -5.47 -4.99
C PHE A 15 -2.24 -4.94 -4.66
N GLY A 16 -2.46 -3.64 -4.88
CA GLY A 16 -3.76 -3.03 -4.65
C GLY A 16 -4.83 -3.58 -5.58
N ALA A 17 -4.51 -3.77 -6.85
CA ALA A 17 -5.43 -4.34 -7.83
C ALA A 17 -5.81 -5.78 -7.47
N VAL A 18 -4.83 -6.61 -7.13
CA VAL A 18 -5.05 -8.00 -6.71
C VAL A 18 -5.89 -8.03 -5.43
N HIS A 19 -5.57 -7.18 -4.46
CA HIS A 19 -6.30 -7.09 -3.20
C HIS A 19 -7.77 -6.69 -3.42
N THR A 20 -8.01 -5.75 -4.32
CA THR A 20 -9.37 -5.33 -4.70
C THR A 20 -10.14 -6.47 -5.33
N VAL A 21 -9.54 -7.18 -6.30
CA VAL A 21 -10.16 -8.32 -6.98
C VAL A 21 -10.46 -9.45 -6.00
N GLU A 22 -9.52 -9.76 -5.11
CA GLU A 22 -9.74 -10.78 -4.08
C GLU A 22 -10.88 -10.38 -3.13
N GLY A 23 -10.97 -9.10 -2.79
CA GLY A 23 -12.07 -8.60 -1.97
C GLY A 23 -13.43 -8.82 -2.63
N ILE A 24 -13.54 -8.56 -3.92
CA ILE A 24 -14.76 -8.82 -4.69
C ILE A 24 -15.05 -10.32 -4.80
N ALA A 25 -14.01 -11.13 -5.06
CA ALA A 25 -14.17 -12.57 -5.28
C ALA A 25 -14.57 -13.33 -4.02
N HIS A 26 -14.04 -12.93 -2.85
CA HIS A 26 -14.25 -13.64 -1.58
C HIS A 26 -15.34 -13.03 -0.69
N HIS A 27 -15.80 -11.83 -1.01
CA HIS A 27 -16.85 -11.15 -0.25
C HIS A 27 -18.04 -10.87 -1.15
N HIS A 28 -18.84 -11.90 -1.43
CA HIS A 28 -19.99 -11.81 -2.33
C HIS A 28 -21.14 -10.98 -1.77
N THR A 29 -21.18 -10.76 -0.45
CA THR A 29 -22.18 -9.92 0.19
C THR A 29 -21.54 -8.61 0.61
N PHE A 30 -22.31 -7.53 0.53
CA PHE A 30 -21.84 -6.22 0.97
C PHE A 30 -21.74 -6.23 2.50
N SER A 31 -20.52 -6.31 3.01
CA SER A 31 -20.22 -6.38 4.44
C SER A 31 -19.16 -5.36 4.82
N ALA A 32 -19.05 -5.06 6.12
CA ALA A 32 -18.02 -4.16 6.63
C ALA A 32 -16.62 -4.68 6.29
N ASN A 33 -16.37 -5.98 6.46
CA ASN A 33 -15.09 -6.61 6.14
C ASN A 33 -14.77 -6.52 4.64
N GLY A 34 -15.76 -6.77 3.78
CA GLY A 34 -15.60 -6.63 2.34
C GLY A 34 -15.29 -5.20 1.92
N ALA A 35 -15.99 -4.23 2.52
CA ALA A 35 -15.75 -2.82 2.24
C ALA A 35 -14.34 -2.39 2.68
N TRP A 36 -13.87 -2.84 3.85
CA TRP A 36 -12.50 -2.58 4.31
C TRP A 36 -11.47 -3.18 3.37
N PHE A 37 -11.68 -4.42 2.96
CA PHE A 37 -10.76 -5.12 2.05
C PHE A 37 -10.68 -4.42 0.70
N PHE A 38 -11.82 -4.06 0.15
CA PHE A 38 -11.91 -3.32 -1.11
C PHE A 38 -11.26 -1.94 -0.97
N GLY A 39 -11.59 -1.20 0.09
CA GLY A 39 -11.06 0.15 0.34
C GLY A 39 -9.54 0.15 0.49
N THR A 40 -8.97 -0.85 1.16
CA THR A 40 -7.52 -1.01 1.28
C THR A 40 -6.88 -1.22 -0.09
N GLY A 41 -7.49 -2.05 -0.94
CA GLY A 41 -7.00 -2.25 -2.30
C GLY A 41 -7.00 -0.97 -3.12
N VAL A 42 -8.07 -0.20 -3.07
CA VAL A 42 -8.17 1.10 -3.75
C VAL A 42 -7.11 2.07 -3.23
N ALA A 43 -6.91 2.12 -1.91
CA ALA A 43 -5.89 2.98 -1.30
C ALA A 43 -4.47 2.61 -1.76
N LEU A 44 -4.17 1.31 -1.86
CA LEU A 44 -2.87 0.83 -2.35
C LEU A 44 -2.65 1.21 -3.82
N VAL A 45 -3.66 1.08 -4.66
CA VAL A 45 -3.58 1.50 -6.07
C VAL A 45 -3.30 2.99 -6.17
N ALA A 46 -4.05 3.81 -5.44
CA ALA A 46 -3.87 5.26 -5.42
C ALA A 46 -2.46 5.65 -4.95
N ALA A 47 -2.00 5.04 -3.86
CA ALA A 47 -0.65 5.28 -3.33
C ALA A 47 0.43 4.85 -4.31
N GLY A 48 0.24 3.73 -4.98
CA GLY A 48 1.16 3.26 -6.00
C GLY A 48 1.31 4.26 -7.13
N PHE A 49 0.21 4.75 -7.68
CA PHE A 49 0.23 5.78 -8.72
C PHE A 49 0.88 7.07 -8.24
N LEU A 50 0.60 7.48 -7.01
CA LEU A 50 1.20 8.67 -6.43
C LEU A 50 2.72 8.54 -6.31
N ASN A 51 3.20 7.39 -5.85
CA ASN A 51 4.64 7.11 -5.77
C ASN A 51 5.29 7.07 -7.16
N VAL A 52 4.64 6.47 -8.16
CA VAL A 52 5.14 6.48 -9.55
C VAL A 52 5.20 7.92 -10.08
N ALA A 53 4.18 8.72 -9.83
CA ALA A 53 4.16 10.12 -10.26
C ALA A 53 5.30 10.92 -9.64
N ARG A 54 5.55 10.72 -8.32
CA ARG A 54 6.67 11.35 -7.64
C ARG A 54 8.02 10.93 -8.25
N ALA A 55 8.17 9.65 -8.56
CA ALA A 55 9.41 9.13 -9.14
C ALA A 55 9.67 9.68 -10.55
N ARG A 56 8.60 9.96 -11.29
CA ARG A 56 8.72 10.56 -12.64
C ARG A 56 9.02 12.05 -12.61
N LYS A 57 8.38 12.77 -11.71
CA LYS A 57 8.52 14.22 -11.60
C LYS A 57 8.50 14.61 -10.13
N PRO A 58 9.62 14.48 -9.44
CA PRO A 58 9.68 14.83 -8.02
C PRO A 58 9.53 16.34 -7.83
N ASP A 59 8.64 16.71 -6.92
CA ASP A 59 8.51 18.07 -6.41
C ASP A 59 8.15 18.00 -4.92
N VAL A 60 8.20 19.15 -4.25
CA VAL A 60 7.99 19.22 -2.81
C VAL A 60 6.59 18.75 -2.42
N PHE A 61 5.58 19.15 -3.16
CA PHE A 61 4.19 18.75 -2.89
C PHE A 61 4.02 17.24 -3.01
N MET A 62 4.50 16.66 -4.12
CA MET A 62 4.42 15.22 -4.36
C MET A 62 5.17 14.42 -3.31
N ARG A 63 6.32 14.92 -2.89
CA ARG A 63 7.10 14.29 -1.83
C ARG A 63 6.33 14.25 -0.52
N ILE A 64 5.77 15.39 -0.10
CA ILE A 64 4.97 15.48 1.13
C ILE A 64 3.74 14.58 1.03
N ALA A 65 3.04 14.62 -0.09
CA ALA A 65 1.86 13.79 -0.31
C ALA A 65 2.19 12.29 -0.20
N CYS A 66 3.30 11.86 -0.79
CA CYS A 66 3.75 10.46 -0.70
C CYS A 66 4.14 10.08 0.72
N VAL A 67 4.86 10.93 1.44
CA VAL A 67 5.25 10.66 2.83
C VAL A 67 4.00 10.47 3.70
N ILE A 68 3.05 11.39 3.61
CA ILE A 68 1.81 11.30 4.39
C ILE A 68 1.01 10.06 4.01
N THR A 69 0.81 9.82 2.72
CA THR A 69 0.01 8.68 2.23
C THR A 69 0.64 7.35 2.64
N ASN A 70 1.94 7.20 2.45
CA ASN A 70 2.64 5.96 2.80
C ASN A 70 2.66 5.74 4.32
N ALA A 71 2.84 6.81 5.11
CA ALA A 71 2.78 6.73 6.57
C ALA A 71 1.39 6.30 7.05
N MET A 72 0.33 6.84 6.48
CA MET A 72 -1.04 6.44 6.82
C MET A 72 -1.30 4.98 6.42
N LEU A 73 -0.82 4.55 5.25
CA LEU A 73 -1.00 3.17 4.82
C LEU A 73 -0.29 2.16 5.71
N VAL A 74 0.85 2.50 6.29
CA VAL A 74 1.56 1.62 7.22
C VAL A 74 0.71 1.34 8.46
N LEU A 75 -0.15 2.27 8.87
CA LEU A 75 -1.02 2.08 10.03
C LEU A 75 -2.00 0.90 9.86
N ILE A 76 -2.42 0.61 8.63
CA ILE A 76 -3.36 -0.49 8.37
C ILE A 76 -2.73 -1.85 8.70
N PRO A 77 -1.58 -2.24 8.13
CA PRO A 77 -0.95 -3.50 8.49
C PRO A 77 -0.50 -3.55 9.95
N LEU A 78 -0.10 -2.44 10.54
CA LEU A 78 0.23 -2.41 11.97
C LEU A 78 -1.00 -2.73 12.82
N ALA A 79 -2.15 -2.14 12.51
CA ALA A 79 -3.40 -2.44 13.19
C ALA A 79 -3.79 -3.92 13.03
N LEU A 80 -3.63 -4.47 11.82
CA LEU A 80 -3.87 -5.89 11.56
C LEU A 80 -2.94 -6.79 12.36
N MET A 81 -1.66 -6.44 12.46
CA MET A 81 -0.69 -7.20 13.27
C MET A 81 -1.07 -7.22 14.75
N PHE A 82 -1.62 -6.11 15.26
CA PHE A 82 -2.11 -6.05 16.64
C PHE A 82 -3.31 -6.96 16.87
N THR A 83 -4.21 -7.05 15.89
CA THR A 83 -5.42 -7.87 16.00
C THR A 83 -5.17 -9.35 15.73
N MET A 84 -4.30 -9.67 14.79
CA MET A 84 -3.96 -11.03 14.39
C MET A 84 -2.91 -11.68 15.28
N GLY A 85 -2.13 -10.90 16.01
CA GLY A 85 -1.03 -11.38 16.83
C GLY A 85 -0.01 -12.16 16.00
N ARG A 86 0.36 -13.36 16.47
CA ARG A 86 1.35 -14.20 15.77
C ARG A 86 0.90 -14.66 14.37
N GLY A 87 -0.41 -14.70 14.11
CA GLY A 87 -0.94 -15.05 12.81
C GLY A 87 -0.50 -14.12 11.70
N ALA A 88 -0.22 -12.86 12.02
CA ALA A 88 0.27 -11.89 11.05
C ALA A 88 1.63 -12.27 10.45
N LEU A 89 2.49 -12.93 11.24
CA LEU A 89 3.82 -13.35 10.79
C LEU A 89 3.76 -14.47 9.75
N HIS A 90 2.65 -15.19 9.67
CA HIS A 90 2.43 -16.26 8.69
C HIS A 90 1.75 -15.75 7.41
N SER A 91 1.34 -14.47 7.38
CA SER A 91 0.75 -13.85 6.20
C SER A 91 1.83 -13.18 5.38
N TRP A 92 2.37 -13.90 4.41
CA TRP A 92 3.43 -13.35 3.55
C TRP A 92 2.94 -12.14 2.72
N HIS A 93 1.65 -12.11 2.35
CA HIS A 93 1.06 -10.97 1.63
C HIS A 93 1.13 -9.70 2.48
N LEU A 94 0.73 -9.81 3.74
CA LEU A 94 0.76 -8.70 4.67
C LEU A 94 2.17 -8.17 4.86
N LEU A 95 3.14 -9.07 5.04
CA LEU A 95 4.55 -8.72 5.21
C LEU A 95 5.12 -8.10 3.94
N ALA A 96 4.81 -8.65 2.76
CA ALA A 96 5.28 -8.13 1.48
C ALA A 96 4.75 -6.73 1.22
N ILE A 97 3.45 -6.52 1.38
CA ILE A 97 2.80 -5.22 1.18
C ILE A 97 3.38 -4.20 2.16
N THR A 98 3.49 -4.56 3.43
CA THR A 98 4.06 -3.69 4.47
C THR A 98 5.48 -3.30 4.13
N GLY A 99 6.31 -4.26 3.70
CA GLY A 99 7.69 -4.01 3.31
C GLY A 99 7.80 -3.00 2.16
N VAL A 100 6.97 -3.15 1.14
CA VAL A 100 6.96 -2.21 0.00
C VAL A 100 6.53 -0.82 0.43
N ILE A 101 5.49 -0.71 1.26
CA ILE A 101 5.02 0.60 1.75
C ILE A 101 6.11 1.28 2.59
N VAL A 102 6.79 0.55 3.47
CA VAL A 102 7.87 1.09 4.30
C VAL A 102 9.02 1.57 3.43
N LEU A 103 9.42 0.78 2.43
CA LEU A 103 10.47 1.19 1.48
C LEU A 103 10.09 2.47 0.73
N GLU A 104 8.86 2.55 0.25
CA GLU A 104 8.36 3.75 -0.43
C GLU A 104 8.33 4.95 0.52
N LEU A 105 7.97 4.75 1.79
CA LEU A 105 8.00 5.82 2.78
C LEU A 105 9.41 6.35 2.98
N ILE A 106 10.40 5.45 3.12
CA ILE A 106 11.80 5.82 3.30
C ILE A 106 12.31 6.58 2.07
N ILE A 107 12.02 6.09 0.87
CA ILE A 107 12.44 6.75 -0.37
C ILE A 107 11.78 8.12 -0.50
N ALA A 108 10.49 8.22 -0.26
CA ALA A 108 9.76 9.47 -0.35
C ALA A 108 10.27 10.51 0.67
N ALA A 109 10.63 10.09 1.88
CA ALA A 109 11.20 10.97 2.89
C ALA A 109 12.56 11.53 2.47
N GLY A 110 13.35 10.73 1.73
CA GLY A 110 14.66 11.15 1.22
C GLY A 110 14.62 11.94 -0.08
N ARG A 111 13.52 11.93 -0.76
CA ARG A 111 13.35 12.49 -2.10
C ARG A 111 12.01 13.15 -2.31
#